data_df8b77b6d7464aff287febbf0f47185a
#
_entry.id   df8b77b6d7464aff287febbf0f47185a
#
_cell.length_a   1.000
_cell.length_b   1.000
_cell.length_c   1.000
_cell.angle_alpha   90.00
_cell.angle_beta   90.00
_cell.angle_gamma   90.00
#
_symmetry.space_group_name_H-M   'P 1'
#
loop_
_entity.id
_entity.type
_entity.pdbx_description
1 polymer ?
#
loop_
_entity_poly.entity_id
_entity_poly.type
_entity_poly.pdbx_seq_one_letter_code
_entity_poly.pdbx_strand_id
1 'polypeptide(L)'
;MMILPMLVAMLVVVVIHPLLVKIARRKHIVDNPSARKLNKEPVPILGGVGVVCGILFGIGVTICYGFDVNIPVAVVIALVIMLYTGVGDDILDFEPRRKFVLQIFVVLLMILSAEVYVDNLHGVWGVEYLPRILSFALTLVAAVGVINAINLIDGVDGLCAVYVIFVALSLGLFLLVRGDVGYAVIAFATIGALVPFALHNMYGTKYKMFLGDGGSLVLGFIAAMLALRVVQMGSGDMGVNAEAFAFAVLSVPVCDTLRVMAVRVAHGYSPFRPDKRHLHHQFIALGLSHRVTTFAVVALGGVVVVVLWLSAMGGAAASVQLWTVIAAGAVVVWGAYFMMSYMLNHNDRWVMALRGRMLRYGNKHRGAVVERLQRVLDDKV
;
A
#
# COMPACT_ATOMS: atom_id res chain seq x y z
N MET A 1 18.65 -0.17 16.25
CA MET A 1 18.52 -1.38 15.43
C MET A 1 17.74 -1.11 14.14
N MET A 2 16.48 -0.64 14.16
CA MET A 2 15.66 -0.42 12.96
C MET A 2 16.20 0.63 11.97
N ILE A 3 17.05 1.54 12.42
CA ILE A 3 17.67 2.57 11.56
C ILE A 3 18.61 1.92 10.51
N LEU A 4 19.31 0.83 10.83
CA LEU A 4 20.25 0.18 9.92
C LEU A 4 19.55 -0.37 8.67
N PRO A 5 18.55 -1.27 8.74
CA PRO A 5 17.86 -1.78 7.56
C PRO A 5 17.20 -0.66 6.74
N MET A 6 16.66 0.36 7.40
CA MET A 6 16.06 1.51 6.75
C MET A 6 17.08 2.32 5.95
N LEU A 7 18.23 2.67 6.52
CA LEU A 7 19.26 3.46 5.84
C LEU A 7 19.94 2.68 4.71
N VAL A 8 20.19 1.37 4.92
CA VAL A 8 20.77 0.52 3.86
C VAL A 8 19.81 0.42 2.68
N ALA A 9 18.54 0.12 2.94
CA ALA A 9 17.51 0.06 1.89
C ALA A 9 17.40 1.38 1.12
N MET A 10 17.40 2.51 1.84
CA MET A 10 17.36 3.84 1.27
C MET A 10 18.56 4.10 0.35
N LEU A 11 19.77 3.81 0.82
CA LEU A 11 21.00 4.00 0.05
C LEU A 11 21.01 3.17 -1.24
N VAL A 12 20.61 1.90 -1.14
CA VAL A 12 20.53 1.00 -2.29
C VAL A 12 19.59 1.55 -3.36
N VAL A 13 18.38 2.00 -2.96
CA VAL A 13 17.43 2.57 -3.92
C VAL A 13 17.97 3.86 -4.53
N VAL A 14 18.57 4.77 -3.76
CA VAL A 14 19.17 6.00 -4.28
C VAL A 14 20.22 5.71 -5.35
N VAL A 15 21.07 4.69 -5.13
CA VAL A 15 22.14 4.30 -6.07
C VAL A 15 21.60 3.60 -7.32
N ILE A 16 20.64 2.66 -7.13
CA ILE A 16 20.14 1.82 -8.23
C ILE A 16 19.12 2.54 -9.11
N HIS A 17 18.32 3.44 -8.54
CA HIS A 17 17.20 4.09 -9.23
C HIS A 17 17.57 4.72 -10.59
N PRO A 18 18.61 5.57 -10.69
CA PRO A 18 18.98 6.18 -11.97
C PRO A 18 19.47 5.17 -12.99
N LEU A 19 20.14 4.10 -12.53
CA LEU A 19 20.58 3.01 -13.40
C LEU A 19 19.39 2.27 -14.00
N LEU A 20 18.38 1.95 -13.17
CA LEU A 20 17.14 1.32 -13.63
C LEU A 20 16.38 2.19 -14.65
N VAL A 21 16.31 3.50 -14.43
CA VAL A 21 15.70 4.43 -15.38
C VAL A 21 16.43 4.39 -16.73
N LYS A 22 17.77 4.41 -16.72
CA LYS A 22 18.59 4.32 -17.96
C LYS A 22 18.37 2.98 -18.69
N ILE A 23 18.35 1.86 -17.95
CA ILE A 23 18.11 0.51 -18.52
C ILE A 23 16.70 0.46 -19.11
N ALA A 24 15.68 0.85 -18.37
CA ALA A 24 14.29 0.78 -18.80
C ALA A 24 14.06 1.58 -20.09
N ARG A 25 14.59 2.79 -20.16
CA ARG A 25 14.51 3.63 -21.39
C ARG A 25 15.23 2.99 -22.57
N ARG A 26 16.44 2.45 -22.38
CA ARG A 26 17.21 1.78 -23.46
C ARG A 26 16.53 0.50 -23.95
N LYS A 27 15.84 -0.21 -23.08
CA LYS A 27 15.14 -1.46 -23.40
C LYS A 27 13.66 -1.28 -23.71
N HIS A 28 13.18 -0.03 -23.75
CA HIS A 28 11.77 0.30 -23.97
C HIS A 28 10.80 -0.35 -22.99
N ILE A 29 11.26 -0.62 -21.75
CA ILE A 29 10.42 -1.10 -20.63
C ILE A 29 9.74 0.12 -20.01
N VAL A 30 8.75 0.65 -20.70
CA VAL A 30 8.07 1.90 -20.35
C VAL A 30 6.57 1.75 -20.46
N ASP A 31 5.87 2.46 -19.60
CA ASP A 31 4.42 2.61 -19.69
C ASP A 31 4.07 3.69 -20.71
N ASN A 32 3.52 3.27 -21.84
CA ASN A 32 3.15 4.17 -22.93
C ASN A 32 1.85 4.92 -22.62
N PRO A 33 1.74 6.20 -23.01
CA PRO A 33 0.52 6.96 -22.89
C PRO A 33 -0.65 6.29 -23.62
N SER A 34 -1.82 6.29 -23.01
CA SER A 34 -3.06 5.84 -23.65
C SER A 34 -4.23 6.72 -23.17
N ALA A 35 -5.37 6.67 -23.88
CA ALA A 35 -6.58 7.42 -23.51
C ALA A 35 -7.10 7.10 -22.08
N ARG A 36 -6.68 5.97 -21.51
CA ARG A 36 -7.07 5.53 -20.17
C ARG A 36 -6.09 5.97 -19.08
N LYS A 37 -4.85 6.33 -19.43
CA LYS A 37 -3.76 6.62 -18.49
C LYS A 37 -3.61 8.12 -18.23
N LEU A 38 -3.01 8.46 -17.12
CA LEU A 38 -2.80 9.86 -16.70
C LEU A 38 -1.47 10.43 -17.24
N ASN A 39 -0.50 9.57 -17.57
CA ASN A 39 0.80 9.96 -18.12
C ASN A 39 0.66 10.45 -19.57
N LYS A 40 1.36 11.53 -19.92
CA LYS A 40 1.42 12.12 -21.27
C LYS A 40 2.65 11.70 -22.07
N GLU A 41 3.65 11.17 -21.39
CA GLU A 41 4.93 10.70 -21.94
C GLU A 41 5.22 9.27 -21.48
N PRO A 42 6.04 8.50 -22.22
CA PRO A 42 6.47 7.17 -21.77
C PRO A 42 7.27 7.25 -20.47
N VAL A 43 6.85 6.51 -19.45
CA VAL A 43 7.51 6.49 -18.13
C VAL A 43 8.04 5.09 -17.84
N PRO A 44 9.34 4.94 -17.43
CA PRO A 44 9.91 3.66 -16.99
C PRO A 44 9.07 2.98 -15.89
N ILE A 45 8.97 1.64 -15.92
CA ILE A 45 8.14 0.84 -14.99
C ILE A 45 8.93 -0.21 -14.19
N LEU A 46 10.22 0.03 -13.92
CA LEU A 46 11.06 -0.90 -13.14
C LEU A 46 11.24 -0.47 -11.66
N GLY A 47 10.37 0.40 -11.14
CA GLY A 47 10.48 0.90 -9.77
C GLY A 47 10.44 -0.20 -8.71
N GLY A 48 9.58 -1.18 -8.90
CA GLY A 48 9.46 -2.33 -8.03
C GLY A 48 10.75 -3.11 -7.86
N VAL A 49 11.54 -3.26 -8.94
CA VAL A 49 12.85 -3.93 -8.87
C VAL A 49 13.80 -3.21 -7.92
N GLY A 50 13.90 -1.88 -8.04
CA GLY A 50 14.76 -1.08 -7.16
C GLY A 50 14.33 -1.13 -5.70
N VAL A 51 13.02 -1.04 -5.45
CA VAL A 51 12.44 -1.12 -4.10
C VAL A 51 12.72 -2.48 -3.46
N VAL A 52 12.47 -3.58 -4.17
CA VAL A 52 12.72 -4.94 -3.64
C VAL A 52 14.20 -5.19 -3.40
N CYS A 53 15.08 -4.74 -4.31
CA CYS A 53 16.52 -4.79 -4.06
C CYS A 53 16.88 -4.06 -2.75
N GLY A 54 16.37 -2.84 -2.56
CA GLY A 54 16.58 -2.09 -1.32
C GLY A 54 16.13 -2.86 -0.08
N ILE A 55 14.92 -3.42 -0.10
CA ILE A 55 14.37 -4.21 1.01
C ILE A 55 15.27 -5.42 1.32
N LEU A 56 15.63 -6.20 0.30
CA LEU A 56 16.44 -7.40 0.48
C LEU A 56 17.85 -7.09 1.01
N PHE A 57 18.49 -6.00 0.53
CA PHE A 57 19.77 -5.56 1.06
C PHE A 57 19.66 -5.07 2.51
N GLY A 58 18.60 -4.32 2.84
CA GLY A 58 18.34 -3.89 4.22
C GLY A 58 18.19 -5.06 5.18
N ILE A 59 17.43 -6.08 4.79
CA ILE A 59 17.27 -7.33 5.55
C ILE A 59 18.61 -8.06 5.65
N GLY A 60 19.29 -8.28 4.49
CA GLY A 60 20.54 -9.06 4.42
C GLY A 60 21.65 -8.46 5.28
N VAL A 61 21.86 -7.14 5.21
CA VAL A 61 22.86 -6.47 6.05
C VAL A 61 22.53 -6.60 7.53
N THR A 62 21.26 -6.50 7.93
CA THR A 62 20.84 -6.65 9.32
C THR A 62 21.19 -8.05 9.86
N ILE A 63 20.95 -9.08 9.06
CA ILE A 63 21.33 -10.46 9.42
C ILE A 63 22.87 -10.63 9.49
N CYS A 64 23.61 -10.08 8.52
CA CYS A 64 25.07 -10.17 8.47
C CYS A 64 25.76 -9.47 9.66
N TYR A 65 25.18 -8.41 10.21
CA TYR A 65 25.70 -7.75 11.41
C TYR A 65 25.41 -8.51 12.73
N GLY A 66 24.88 -9.74 12.64
CA GLY A 66 24.66 -10.62 13.79
C GLY A 66 23.52 -10.23 14.69
N PHE A 67 22.59 -9.41 14.22
CA PHE A 67 21.34 -9.20 14.96
C PHE A 67 20.52 -10.50 14.93
N ASP A 68 20.04 -10.91 16.09
CA ASP A 68 19.15 -12.08 16.20
C ASP A 68 17.78 -11.74 15.61
N VAL A 69 17.65 -12.01 14.30
CA VAL A 69 16.47 -11.66 13.51
C VAL A 69 15.95 -12.91 12.85
N ASN A 70 14.83 -13.39 13.34
CA ASN A 70 14.18 -14.56 12.72
C ASN A 70 13.26 -14.10 11.58
N ILE A 71 13.75 -14.17 10.35
CA ILE A 71 12.98 -13.94 9.13
C ILE A 71 12.92 -15.26 8.37
N PRO A 72 11.73 -15.86 8.21
CA PRO A 72 11.60 -17.10 7.44
C PRO A 72 12.07 -16.92 6.00
N VAL A 73 12.91 -17.83 5.49
CA VAL A 73 13.40 -17.83 4.11
C VAL A 73 12.22 -17.83 3.12
N ALA A 74 11.12 -18.47 3.48
CA ALA A 74 9.88 -18.47 2.69
C ALA A 74 9.36 -17.04 2.38
N VAL A 75 9.56 -16.07 3.28
CA VAL A 75 9.19 -14.66 3.04
C VAL A 75 10.07 -14.07 1.94
N VAL A 76 11.37 -14.31 1.96
CA VAL A 76 12.29 -13.84 0.92
C VAL A 76 11.94 -14.45 -0.43
N ILE A 77 11.66 -15.76 -0.47
CA ILE A 77 11.21 -16.46 -1.69
C ILE A 77 9.89 -15.85 -2.19
N ALA A 78 8.94 -15.59 -1.30
CA ALA A 78 7.66 -14.97 -1.63
C ALA A 78 7.84 -13.58 -2.29
N LEU A 79 8.70 -12.73 -1.72
CA LEU A 79 9.01 -11.41 -2.30
C LEU A 79 9.58 -11.52 -3.73
N VAL A 80 10.48 -12.48 -3.97
CA VAL A 80 11.07 -12.72 -5.30
C VAL A 80 10.03 -13.23 -6.29
N ILE A 81 9.17 -14.17 -5.89
CA ILE A 81 8.09 -14.69 -6.76
C ILE A 81 7.10 -13.57 -7.09
N MET A 82 6.69 -12.75 -6.11
CA MET A 82 5.77 -11.63 -6.35
C MET A 82 6.40 -10.59 -7.28
N LEU A 83 7.69 -10.27 -7.10
CA LEU A 83 8.42 -9.38 -7.99
C LEU A 83 8.45 -9.94 -9.43
N TYR A 84 8.81 -11.21 -9.58
CA TYR A 84 8.81 -11.88 -10.89
C TYR A 84 7.44 -11.86 -11.55
N THR A 85 6.39 -12.13 -10.76
CA THR A 85 5.01 -12.11 -11.24
C THR A 85 4.64 -10.74 -11.78
N GLY A 86 4.90 -9.68 -11.03
CA GLY A 86 4.51 -8.34 -11.41
C GLY A 86 5.37 -7.76 -12.55
N VAL A 87 6.69 -7.99 -12.54
CA VAL A 87 7.55 -7.58 -13.66
C VAL A 87 7.19 -8.36 -14.93
N GLY A 88 6.86 -9.65 -14.80
CA GLY A 88 6.35 -10.45 -15.91
C GLY A 88 5.04 -9.89 -16.48
N ASP A 89 4.16 -9.41 -15.61
CA ASP A 89 2.92 -8.74 -16.02
C ASP A 89 3.18 -7.41 -16.72
N ASP A 90 4.02 -6.56 -16.17
CA ASP A 90 4.41 -5.27 -16.76
C ASP A 90 5.00 -5.41 -18.18
N ILE A 91 5.64 -6.54 -18.48
CA ILE A 91 6.30 -6.80 -19.78
C ILE A 91 5.44 -7.62 -20.74
N LEU A 92 4.71 -8.62 -20.23
CA LEU A 92 4.04 -9.65 -21.02
C LEU A 92 2.50 -9.56 -20.96
N ASP A 93 1.95 -8.66 -20.16
CA ASP A 93 0.49 -8.47 -19.95
C ASP A 93 -0.21 -9.79 -19.61
N PHE A 94 0.09 -10.32 -18.41
CA PHE A 94 -0.43 -11.60 -17.96
C PHE A 94 -1.95 -11.62 -17.82
N GLU A 95 -2.55 -12.73 -18.15
CA GLU A 95 -3.96 -12.96 -17.85
C GLU A 95 -4.23 -12.84 -16.33
N PRO A 96 -5.32 -12.19 -15.90
CA PRO A 96 -5.67 -12.03 -14.48
C PRO A 96 -5.66 -13.33 -13.69
N ARG A 97 -6.02 -14.45 -14.32
CA ARG A 97 -6.02 -15.77 -13.69
C ARG A 97 -4.61 -16.23 -13.28
N ARG A 98 -3.59 -15.97 -14.11
CA ARG A 98 -2.20 -16.32 -13.80
C ARG A 98 -1.69 -15.56 -12.59
N LYS A 99 -1.94 -14.25 -12.54
CA LYS A 99 -1.60 -13.42 -11.37
C LYS A 99 -2.27 -13.95 -10.10
N PHE A 100 -3.54 -14.28 -10.18
CA PHE A 100 -4.30 -14.77 -9.03
C PHE A 100 -3.77 -16.12 -8.52
N VAL A 101 -3.44 -17.06 -9.40
CA VAL A 101 -2.85 -18.36 -9.02
C VAL A 101 -1.49 -18.19 -8.33
N LEU A 102 -0.63 -17.30 -8.84
CA LEU A 102 0.67 -17.03 -8.21
C LEU A 102 0.53 -16.34 -6.86
N GLN A 103 -0.43 -15.43 -6.70
CA GLN A 103 -0.75 -14.83 -5.39
C GLN A 103 -1.20 -15.90 -4.39
N ILE A 104 -2.11 -16.79 -4.78
CA ILE A 104 -2.55 -17.93 -3.95
C ILE A 104 -1.35 -18.78 -3.54
N PHE A 105 -0.49 -19.14 -4.49
CA PHE A 105 0.70 -19.96 -4.22
C PHE A 105 1.63 -19.30 -3.20
N VAL A 106 1.91 -17.99 -3.36
CA VAL A 106 2.77 -17.25 -2.43
C VAL A 106 2.14 -17.14 -1.04
N VAL A 107 0.83 -16.92 -0.96
CA VAL A 107 0.13 -16.88 0.33
C VAL A 107 0.13 -18.26 1.00
N LEU A 108 -0.06 -19.34 0.25
CA LEU A 108 0.07 -20.70 0.79
C LEU A 108 1.50 -20.98 1.28
N LEU A 109 2.53 -20.53 0.55
CA LEU A 109 3.91 -20.61 1.00
C LEU A 109 4.11 -19.87 2.34
N MET A 110 3.53 -18.68 2.50
CA MET A 110 3.57 -17.93 3.75
C MET A 110 2.87 -18.69 4.88
N ILE A 111 1.68 -19.24 4.65
CA ILE A 111 0.92 -20.00 5.65
C ILE A 111 1.67 -21.26 6.09
N LEU A 112 2.18 -22.03 5.13
CA LEU A 112 2.73 -23.37 5.39
C LEU A 112 4.19 -23.36 5.85
N SER A 113 4.99 -22.35 5.47
CA SER A 113 6.43 -22.32 5.72
C SER A 113 6.87 -21.17 6.62
N ALA A 114 6.15 -20.05 6.64
CA ALA A 114 6.42 -18.95 7.55
C ALA A 114 5.48 -18.94 8.76
N GLU A 115 4.50 -19.84 8.78
CA GLU A 115 3.50 -19.99 9.84
C GLU A 115 2.76 -18.68 10.19
N VAL A 116 2.53 -17.82 9.18
CA VAL A 116 1.77 -16.58 9.34
C VAL A 116 0.34 -16.78 8.85
N TYR A 117 -0.57 -16.96 9.79
CA TYR A 117 -2.00 -17.14 9.52
C TYR A 117 -2.86 -16.76 10.74
N VAL A 118 -4.13 -16.47 10.49
CA VAL A 118 -5.08 -16.06 11.54
C VAL A 118 -5.65 -17.33 12.19
N ASP A 119 -5.13 -17.74 13.32
CA ASP A 119 -5.58 -18.90 14.09
C ASP A 119 -6.46 -18.52 15.29
N ASN A 120 -6.35 -17.29 15.76
CA ASN A 120 -7.08 -16.76 16.90
C ASN A 120 -7.72 -15.42 16.55
N LEU A 121 -8.94 -15.17 17.02
CA LEU A 121 -9.63 -13.87 16.92
C LEU A 121 -9.67 -13.11 18.25
N HIS A 122 -8.91 -13.57 19.25
CA HIS A 122 -8.69 -12.88 20.53
C HIS A 122 -9.98 -12.38 21.18
N GLY A 123 -11.04 -13.23 21.16
CA GLY A 123 -12.35 -12.93 21.75
C GLY A 123 -13.25 -12.02 20.91
N VAL A 124 -12.87 -11.65 19.69
CA VAL A 124 -13.77 -10.95 18.77
C VAL A 124 -14.98 -11.85 18.48
N TRP A 125 -16.18 -11.33 18.71
CA TRP A 125 -17.46 -12.06 18.65
C TRP A 125 -17.54 -13.30 19.54
N GLY A 126 -16.73 -13.37 20.60
CA GLY A 126 -16.64 -14.52 21.50
C GLY A 126 -15.86 -15.71 20.89
N VAL A 127 -15.22 -15.50 19.76
CA VAL A 127 -14.39 -16.53 19.10
C VAL A 127 -12.93 -16.35 19.52
N GLU A 128 -12.35 -17.40 20.08
CA GLU A 128 -10.92 -17.49 20.39
C GLU A 128 -10.20 -18.13 19.20
N TYR A 129 -10.18 -19.44 19.15
CA TYR A 129 -9.47 -20.19 18.12
C TYR A 129 -10.36 -20.59 16.94
N LEU A 130 -9.78 -20.50 15.74
CA LEU A 130 -10.43 -20.93 14.51
C LEU A 130 -10.04 -22.38 14.16
N PRO A 131 -10.98 -23.19 13.64
CA PRO A 131 -10.64 -24.47 13.02
C PRO A 131 -9.62 -24.24 11.89
N ARG A 132 -8.61 -25.11 11.77
CA ARG A 132 -7.48 -24.93 10.85
C ARG A 132 -7.88 -24.64 9.40
N ILE A 133 -8.91 -25.31 8.90
CA ILE A 133 -9.41 -25.08 7.53
C ILE A 133 -9.98 -23.66 7.37
N LEU A 134 -10.75 -23.19 8.35
CA LEU A 134 -11.33 -21.85 8.33
C LEU A 134 -10.23 -20.78 8.50
N SER A 135 -9.27 -21.02 9.37
CA SER A 135 -8.09 -20.18 9.56
C SER A 135 -7.32 -19.97 8.26
N PHE A 136 -7.00 -21.05 7.54
CA PHE A 136 -6.28 -20.97 6.27
C PHE A 136 -7.12 -20.29 5.18
N ALA A 137 -8.41 -20.61 5.09
CA ALA A 137 -9.32 -19.98 4.12
C ALA A 137 -9.45 -18.46 4.38
N LEU A 138 -9.66 -18.06 5.63
CA LEU A 138 -9.74 -16.65 6.02
C LEU A 138 -8.43 -15.91 5.70
N THR A 139 -7.29 -16.49 6.08
CA THR A 139 -5.97 -15.93 5.80
C THR A 139 -5.73 -15.75 4.31
N LEU A 140 -6.08 -16.77 3.51
CA LEU A 140 -5.92 -16.72 2.05
C LEU A 140 -6.75 -15.60 1.44
N VAL A 141 -8.03 -15.51 1.80
CA VAL A 141 -8.95 -14.49 1.28
C VAL A 141 -8.49 -13.09 1.71
N ALA A 142 -8.12 -12.91 2.99
CA ALA A 142 -7.64 -11.64 3.50
C ALA A 142 -6.35 -11.20 2.81
N ALA A 143 -5.34 -12.08 2.72
CA ALA A 143 -4.07 -11.77 2.10
C ALA A 143 -4.21 -11.40 0.62
N VAL A 144 -4.88 -12.25 -0.17
CA VAL A 144 -5.09 -12.00 -1.61
C VAL A 144 -5.94 -10.74 -1.82
N GLY A 145 -6.93 -10.51 -0.96
CA GLY A 145 -7.74 -9.29 -0.97
C GLY A 145 -6.90 -8.03 -0.74
N VAL A 146 -6.02 -8.02 0.25
CA VAL A 146 -5.11 -6.89 0.56
C VAL A 146 -4.09 -6.70 -0.57
N ILE A 147 -3.49 -7.77 -1.10
CA ILE A 147 -2.55 -7.70 -2.23
C ILE A 147 -3.19 -6.95 -3.39
N ASN A 148 -4.41 -7.37 -3.79
CA ASN A 148 -5.10 -6.73 -4.90
C ASN A 148 -5.57 -5.31 -4.55
N ALA A 149 -6.00 -5.05 -3.32
CA ALA A 149 -6.41 -3.71 -2.90
C ALA A 149 -5.25 -2.70 -2.96
N ILE A 150 -4.05 -3.08 -2.54
CA ILE A 150 -2.84 -2.25 -2.66
C ILE A 150 -2.41 -2.09 -4.13
N ASN A 151 -2.49 -3.14 -4.95
CA ASN A 151 -2.20 -3.02 -6.38
C ASN A 151 -3.18 -2.05 -7.06
N LEU A 152 -4.46 -2.07 -6.72
CA LEU A 152 -5.48 -1.20 -7.31
C LEU A 152 -5.36 0.28 -6.93
N ILE A 153 -4.69 0.64 -5.85
CA ILE A 153 -4.43 2.05 -5.52
C ILE A 153 -3.21 2.64 -6.25
N ASP A 154 -2.41 1.83 -6.97
CA ASP A 154 -1.23 2.29 -7.72
C ASP A 154 -1.60 2.98 -9.04
N GLY A 155 -2.55 3.90 -8.99
CA GLY A 155 -3.02 4.67 -10.16
C GLY A 155 -2.63 6.16 -10.13
N VAL A 156 -1.97 6.63 -9.06
CA VAL A 156 -1.60 8.04 -8.84
C VAL A 156 -0.17 8.12 -8.31
N ASP A 157 0.62 9.06 -8.84
CA ASP A 157 2.02 9.23 -8.43
C ASP A 157 2.18 9.27 -6.91
N GLY A 158 2.99 8.37 -6.38
CA GLY A 158 3.33 8.26 -4.98
C GLY A 158 2.26 7.61 -4.10
N LEU A 159 1.04 7.38 -4.57
CA LEU A 159 -0.07 6.93 -3.71
C LEU A 159 0.23 5.56 -3.08
N CYS A 160 0.54 4.56 -3.87
CA CYS A 160 0.87 3.23 -3.36
C CYS A 160 2.08 3.28 -2.41
N ALA A 161 3.17 3.96 -2.82
CA ALA A 161 4.39 4.04 -2.03
C ALA A 161 4.18 4.73 -0.68
N VAL A 162 3.52 5.91 -0.66
CA VAL A 162 3.29 6.67 0.59
C VAL A 162 2.28 5.96 1.49
N TYR A 163 1.25 5.33 0.89
CA TYR A 163 0.29 4.54 1.67
C TYR A 163 0.96 3.32 2.32
N VAL A 164 1.83 2.61 1.60
CA VAL A 164 2.56 1.47 2.19
C VAL A 164 3.62 1.93 3.20
N ILE A 165 4.20 3.12 3.07
CA ILE A 165 5.02 3.71 4.16
C ILE A 165 4.16 3.89 5.42
N PHE A 166 2.94 4.41 5.30
CA PHE A 166 2.02 4.53 6.43
C PHE A 166 1.67 3.16 7.04
N VAL A 167 1.38 2.15 6.22
CA VAL A 167 1.13 0.77 6.65
C VAL A 167 2.34 0.19 7.38
N ALA A 168 3.52 0.24 6.75
CA ALA A 168 4.75 -0.32 7.29
C ALA A 168 5.19 0.38 8.59
N LEU A 169 5.00 1.70 8.69
CA LEU A 169 5.28 2.44 9.92
C LEU A 169 4.33 2.02 11.06
N SER A 170 3.03 1.98 10.78
CA SER A 170 2.02 1.65 11.79
C SER A 170 2.17 0.21 12.30
N LEU A 171 2.18 -0.77 11.37
CA LEU A 171 2.28 -2.18 11.73
C LEU A 171 3.70 -2.56 12.20
N GLY A 172 4.73 -1.96 11.61
CA GLY A 172 6.13 -2.19 12.01
C GLY A 172 6.44 -1.69 13.42
N LEU A 173 5.90 -0.54 13.83
CA LEU A 173 6.01 -0.06 15.21
C LEU A 173 5.26 -0.97 16.18
N PHE A 174 4.07 -1.43 15.82
CA PHE A 174 3.33 -2.40 16.65
C PHE A 174 4.15 -3.68 16.86
N LEU A 175 4.67 -4.28 15.77
CA LEU A 175 5.48 -5.49 15.84
C LEU A 175 6.77 -5.27 16.66
N LEU A 176 7.41 -4.12 16.52
CA LEU A 176 8.59 -3.76 17.29
C LEU A 176 8.29 -3.68 18.78
N VAL A 177 7.21 -3.02 19.19
CA VAL A 177 6.77 -2.92 20.58
C VAL A 177 6.40 -4.29 21.14
N ARG A 178 5.85 -5.18 20.31
CA ARG A 178 5.51 -6.57 20.67
C ARG A 178 6.70 -7.52 20.66
N GLY A 179 7.90 -7.04 20.33
CA GLY A 179 9.14 -7.81 20.32
C GLY A 179 9.36 -8.66 19.06
N ASP A 180 8.52 -8.52 18.03
CA ASP A 180 8.72 -9.20 16.74
C ASP A 180 9.69 -8.41 15.86
N VAL A 181 10.96 -8.55 16.19
CA VAL A 181 12.05 -7.82 15.55
C VAL A 181 12.19 -8.19 14.07
N GLY A 182 11.96 -9.44 13.69
CA GLY A 182 12.10 -9.91 12.31
C GLY A 182 11.18 -9.20 11.34
N TYR A 183 9.89 -9.19 11.64
CA TYR A 183 8.90 -8.52 10.79
C TYR A 183 8.99 -6.99 10.91
N ALA A 184 9.41 -6.45 12.03
CA ALA A 184 9.73 -5.02 12.17
C ALA A 184 10.89 -4.62 11.23
N VAL A 185 11.95 -5.42 11.11
CA VAL A 185 13.05 -5.17 10.14
C VAL A 185 12.54 -5.11 8.71
N ILE A 186 11.64 -6.01 8.31
CA ILE A 186 11.02 -5.96 6.97
C ILE A 186 10.26 -4.66 6.76
N ALA A 187 9.46 -4.24 7.75
CA ALA A 187 8.69 -3.00 7.69
C ALA A 187 9.59 -1.77 7.55
N PHE A 188 10.64 -1.65 8.36
CA PHE A 188 11.56 -0.50 8.31
C PHE A 188 12.45 -0.51 7.07
N ALA A 189 12.88 -1.67 6.56
CA ALA A 189 13.56 -1.78 5.26
C ALA A 189 12.64 -1.33 4.12
N THR A 190 11.34 -1.68 4.18
CA THR A 190 10.34 -1.24 3.21
C THR A 190 10.18 0.28 3.23
N ILE A 191 10.10 0.91 4.41
CA ILE A 191 10.06 2.37 4.53
C ILE A 191 11.31 2.99 3.90
N GLY A 192 12.50 2.48 4.23
CA GLY A 192 13.76 2.96 3.69
C GLY A 192 13.82 2.91 2.16
N ALA A 193 13.36 1.82 1.57
CA ALA A 193 13.32 1.66 0.11
C ALA A 193 12.30 2.59 -0.56
N LEU A 194 11.13 2.78 0.08
CA LEU A 194 10.04 3.55 -0.50
C LEU A 194 10.24 5.07 -0.43
N VAL A 195 10.93 5.59 0.58
CA VAL A 195 11.13 7.05 0.72
C VAL A 195 11.82 7.66 -0.52
N PRO A 196 13.01 7.23 -0.95
CA PRO A 196 13.64 7.79 -2.15
C PRO A 196 12.85 7.49 -3.42
N PHE A 197 12.24 6.31 -3.53
CA PHE A 197 11.39 5.98 -4.67
C PHE A 197 10.20 6.95 -4.78
N ALA A 198 9.45 7.18 -3.68
CA ALA A 198 8.31 8.09 -3.65
C ALA A 198 8.71 9.53 -4.03
N LEU A 199 9.88 9.99 -3.57
CA LEU A 199 10.40 11.31 -3.93
C LEU A 199 10.65 11.42 -5.43
N HIS A 200 11.30 10.45 -6.07
CA HIS A 200 11.52 10.46 -7.52
C HIS A 200 10.23 10.31 -8.30
N ASN A 201 9.30 9.45 -7.86
CA ASN A 201 8.03 9.23 -8.52
C ASN A 201 7.12 10.49 -8.49
N MET A 202 7.07 11.21 -7.34
CA MET A 202 6.21 12.38 -7.14
C MET A 202 6.80 13.68 -7.64
N TYR A 203 8.12 13.84 -7.58
CA TYR A 203 8.79 15.12 -7.82
C TYR A 203 9.85 15.07 -8.93
N GLY A 204 10.40 13.90 -9.26
CA GLY A 204 11.38 13.74 -10.33
C GLY A 204 10.79 14.03 -11.71
N THR A 205 11.63 14.52 -12.62
CA THR A 205 11.29 14.68 -14.04
C THR A 205 12.19 13.79 -14.89
N LYS A 206 13.48 13.99 -14.85
CA LYS A 206 14.49 13.21 -15.60
C LYS A 206 14.55 11.74 -15.14
N TYR A 207 14.43 11.50 -13.84
CA TYR A 207 14.50 10.16 -13.24
C TYR A 207 13.14 9.67 -12.72
N LYS A 208 12.05 10.23 -13.21
CA LYS A 208 10.70 9.71 -12.89
C LYS A 208 10.58 8.26 -13.34
N MET A 209 10.02 7.42 -12.48
CA MET A 209 9.78 6.00 -12.73
C MET A 209 8.51 5.56 -11.99
N PHE A 210 7.69 4.73 -12.62
CA PHE A 210 6.54 4.11 -11.99
C PHE A 210 6.95 2.86 -11.21
N LEU A 211 6.16 2.54 -10.20
CA LEU A 211 6.35 1.37 -9.36
C LEU A 211 6.17 0.07 -10.16
N GLY A 212 5.15 0.03 -11.00
CA GLY A 212 4.71 -1.10 -11.79
C GLY A 212 4.02 -2.18 -10.95
N ASP A 213 3.44 -3.17 -11.64
CA ASP A 213 2.85 -4.33 -10.97
C ASP A 213 3.91 -5.13 -10.20
N GLY A 214 5.18 -5.10 -10.69
CA GLY A 214 6.31 -5.67 -9.97
C GLY A 214 6.50 -5.11 -8.57
N GLY A 215 6.25 -3.82 -8.37
CA GLY A 215 6.34 -3.20 -7.04
C GLY A 215 5.05 -3.29 -6.24
N SER A 216 3.91 -2.96 -6.85
CA SER A 216 2.64 -2.88 -6.12
C SER A 216 2.16 -4.24 -5.59
N LEU A 217 2.41 -5.35 -6.30
CA LEU A 217 2.11 -6.70 -5.83
C LEU A 217 2.99 -7.11 -4.64
N VAL A 218 4.31 -6.81 -4.70
CA VAL A 218 5.22 -7.06 -3.57
C VAL A 218 4.82 -6.24 -2.36
N LEU A 219 4.51 -4.96 -2.53
CA LEU A 219 4.09 -4.09 -1.43
C LEU A 219 2.74 -4.53 -0.84
N GLY A 220 1.81 -5.00 -1.69
CA GLY A 220 0.57 -5.61 -1.24
C GLY A 220 0.81 -6.87 -0.41
N PHE A 221 1.74 -7.73 -0.82
CA PHE A 221 2.12 -8.90 -0.05
C PHE A 221 2.74 -8.53 1.30
N ILE A 222 3.68 -7.56 1.33
CA ILE A 222 4.28 -7.07 2.59
C ILE A 222 3.18 -6.50 3.51
N ALA A 223 2.29 -5.68 2.99
CA ALA A 223 1.19 -5.11 3.78
C ALA A 223 0.27 -6.19 4.37
N ALA A 224 -0.10 -7.20 3.57
CA ALA A 224 -0.91 -8.34 4.01
C ALA A 224 -0.18 -9.16 5.09
N MET A 225 1.08 -9.50 4.85
CA MET A 225 1.91 -10.28 5.77
C MET A 225 2.08 -9.58 7.12
N LEU A 226 2.42 -8.29 7.13
CA LEU A 226 2.57 -7.50 8.36
C LEU A 226 1.23 -7.42 9.13
N ALA A 227 0.11 -7.21 8.43
CA ALA A 227 -1.21 -7.15 9.05
C ALA A 227 -1.61 -8.50 9.67
N LEU A 228 -1.41 -9.60 8.95
CA LEU A 228 -1.69 -10.95 9.45
C LEU A 228 -0.80 -11.31 10.64
N ARG A 229 0.48 -10.88 10.61
CA ARG A 229 1.39 -11.10 11.73
C ARG A 229 0.97 -10.31 12.98
N VAL A 230 0.51 -9.07 12.82
CA VAL A 230 -0.07 -8.27 13.92
C VAL A 230 -1.29 -8.98 14.51
N VAL A 231 -2.21 -9.46 13.67
CA VAL A 231 -3.39 -10.23 14.13
C VAL A 231 -2.96 -11.49 14.88
N GLN A 232 -2.02 -12.26 14.34
CA GLN A 232 -1.52 -13.50 14.96
C GLN A 232 -0.88 -13.26 16.34
N MET A 233 -0.17 -12.14 16.52
CA MET A 233 0.44 -11.80 17.82
C MET A 233 -0.56 -11.33 18.87
N GLY A 234 -1.73 -10.88 18.43
CA GLY A 234 -2.74 -10.31 19.32
C GLY A 234 -2.33 -8.99 19.95
N SER A 235 -3.21 -8.43 20.74
CA SER A 235 -3.09 -7.06 21.29
C SER A 235 -2.14 -6.95 22.49
N GLY A 236 -1.99 -8.02 23.28
CA GLY A 236 -1.33 -7.95 24.58
C GLY A 236 -1.97 -6.88 25.47
N ASP A 237 -1.14 -6.16 26.24
CA ASP A 237 -1.60 -5.13 27.19
C ASP A 237 -1.81 -3.74 26.53
N MET A 238 -1.85 -3.66 25.20
CA MET A 238 -1.90 -2.36 24.52
C MET A 238 -3.30 -1.71 24.53
N GLY A 239 -4.34 -2.42 24.95
CA GLY A 239 -5.73 -1.93 24.98
C GLY A 239 -6.38 -1.76 23.59
N VAL A 240 -5.59 -1.87 22.52
CA VAL A 240 -6.04 -1.78 21.14
C VAL A 240 -6.15 -3.18 20.56
N ASN A 241 -7.32 -3.54 20.03
CA ASN A 241 -7.52 -4.84 19.41
C ASN A 241 -6.70 -4.97 18.11
N ALA A 242 -5.97 -6.08 17.95
CA ALA A 242 -5.03 -6.29 16.84
C ALA A 242 -5.71 -6.39 15.48
N GLU A 243 -6.86 -7.08 15.41
CA GLU A 243 -7.69 -7.22 14.20
C GLU A 243 -8.24 -5.85 13.77
N ALA A 244 -8.74 -5.08 14.74
CA ALA A 244 -9.23 -3.74 14.49
C ALA A 244 -8.10 -2.81 14.01
N PHE A 245 -6.90 -2.94 14.59
CA PHE A 245 -5.74 -2.13 14.19
C PHE A 245 -5.25 -2.47 12.79
N ALA A 246 -5.08 -3.76 12.47
CA ALA A 246 -4.71 -4.20 11.14
C ALA A 246 -5.72 -3.72 10.07
N PHE A 247 -7.04 -3.85 10.37
CA PHE A 247 -8.08 -3.35 9.47
C PHE A 247 -8.08 -1.82 9.36
N ALA A 248 -7.93 -1.08 10.47
CA ALA A 248 -7.91 0.39 10.46
C ALA A 248 -6.81 0.94 9.55
N VAL A 249 -5.60 0.37 9.64
CA VAL A 249 -4.45 0.76 8.80
C VAL A 249 -4.68 0.44 7.32
N LEU A 250 -5.38 -0.65 7.00
CA LEU A 250 -5.70 -1.07 5.63
C LEU A 250 -7.08 -0.60 5.14
N SER A 251 -7.80 0.18 5.95
CA SER A 251 -9.21 0.51 5.71
C SER A 251 -9.48 1.16 4.35
N VAL A 252 -8.65 2.09 3.92
CA VAL A 252 -8.90 2.83 2.66
C VAL A 252 -8.79 1.92 1.43
N PRO A 253 -7.68 1.19 1.17
CA PRO A 253 -7.62 0.32 0.01
C PRO A 253 -8.68 -0.80 0.05
N VAL A 254 -8.94 -1.37 1.24
CA VAL A 254 -9.91 -2.46 1.37
C VAL A 254 -11.34 -1.95 1.17
N CYS A 255 -11.77 -0.89 1.88
CA CYS A 255 -13.13 -0.35 1.76
C CYS A 255 -13.41 0.23 0.37
N ASP A 256 -12.41 0.85 -0.30
CA ASP A 256 -12.58 1.36 -1.66
C ASP A 256 -12.72 0.21 -2.67
N THR A 257 -11.91 -0.84 -2.54
CA THR A 257 -12.00 -2.02 -3.39
C THR A 257 -13.33 -2.73 -3.22
N LEU A 258 -13.77 -2.98 -1.98
CA LEU A 258 -15.06 -3.60 -1.69
C LEU A 258 -16.24 -2.77 -2.22
N ARG A 259 -16.18 -1.45 -2.07
CA ARG A 259 -17.18 -0.54 -2.64
C ARG A 259 -17.27 -0.67 -4.16
N VAL A 260 -16.14 -0.63 -4.85
CA VAL A 260 -16.11 -0.73 -6.32
C VAL A 260 -16.63 -2.09 -6.77
N MET A 261 -16.24 -3.17 -6.10
CA MET A 261 -16.74 -4.53 -6.39
C MET A 261 -18.26 -4.62 -6.17
N ALA A 262 -18.78 -4.10 -5.06
CA ALA A 262 -20.20 -4.09 -4.75
C ALA A 262 -21.01 -3.31 -5.83
N VAL A 263 -20.53 -2.13 -6.23
CA VAL A 263 -21.16 -1.32 -7.28
C VAL A 263 -21.15 -2.06 -8.62
N ARG A 264 -20.06 -2.76 -8.99
CA ARG A 264 -20.00 -3.56 -10.21
C ARG A 264 -21.03 -4.68 -10.21
N VAL A 265 -21.09 -5.46 -9.13
CA VAL A 265 -22.05 -6.56 -8.98
C VAL A 265 -23.49 -6.03 -9.03
N ALA A 266 -23.80 -4.92 -8.34
CA ALA A 266 -25.13 -4.31 -8.38
C ALA A 266 -25.58 -3.85 -9.79
N HIS A 267 -24.62 -3.60 -10.69
CA HIS A 267 -24.90 -3.28 -12.10
C HIS A 267 -24.79 -4.49 -13.05
N GLY A 268 -24.69 -5.71 -12.51
CA GLY A 268 -24.59 -6.93 -13.32
C GLY A 268 -23.22 -7.16 -13.98
N TYR A 269 -22.18 -6.47 -13.54
CA TYR A 269 -20.82 -6.64 -14.06
C TYR A 269 -19.99 -7.57 -13.18
N SER A 270 -18.93 -8.14 -13.78
CA SER A 270 -17.91 -8.86 -12.99
C SER A 270 -17.25 -7.93 -11.97
N PRO A 271 -17.04 -8.36 -10.71
CA PRO A 271 -16.35 -7.57 -9.69
C PRO A 271 -14.91 -7.22 -10.09
N PHE A 272 -14.29 -7.98 -10.99
CA PHE A 272 -12.92 -7.78 -11.46
C PHE A 272 -12.82 -6.95 -12.74
N ARG A 273 -13.92 -6.39 -13.24
CA ARG A 273 -13.91 -5.55 -14.44
C ARG A 273 -13.09 -4.27 -14.19
N PRO A 274 -12.09 -3.91 -15.03
CA PRO A 274 -11.37 -2.64 -14.88
C PRO A 274 -12.29 -1.45 -15.07
N ASP A 275 -12.20 -0.44 -14.20
CA ASP A 275 -12.90 0.86 -14.35
C ASP A 275 -12.14 1.99 -13.63
N LYS A 276 -12.64 3.24 -13.75
CA LYS A 276 -12.09 4.44 -13.11
C LYS A 276 -12.91 4.91 -11.91
N ARG A 277 -13.57 4.00 -11.19
CA ARG A 277 -14.46 4.34 -10.07
C ARG A 277 -13.78 4.37 -8.71
N HIS A 278 -12.48 4.06 -8.62
CA HIS A 278 -11.73 4.14 -7.37
C HIS A 278 -11.68 5.57 -6.83
N LEU A 279 -11.57 5.71 -5.50
CA LEU A 279 -11.61 6.99 -4.80
C LEU A 279 -10.57 7.98 -5.35
N HIS A 280 -9.34 7.55 -5.60
CA HIS A 280 -8.27 8.40 -6.11
C HIS A 280 -8.57 8.98 -7.49
N HIS A 281 -9.32 8.27 -8.35
CA HIS A 281 -9.76 8.80 -9.64
C HIS A 281 -10.77 9.95 -9.48
N GLN A 282 -11.63 9.92 -8.44
CA GLN A 282 -12.56 11.02 -8.15
C GLN A 282 -11.82 12.29 -7.72
N PHE A 283 -10.78 12.15 -6.89
CA PHE A 283 -9.93 13.27 -6.51
C PHE A 283 -9.26 13.93 -7.73
N ILE A 284 -8.69 13.13 -8.63
CA ILE A 284 -8.07 13.63 -9.88
C ILE A 284 -9.12 14.26 -10.81
N ALA A 285 -10.30 13.65 -10.94
CA ALA A 285 -11.40 14.20 -11.76
C ALA A 285 -11.89 15.56 -11.24
N LEU A 286 -11.83 15.81 -9.92
CA LEU A 286 -12.10 17.12 -9.33
C LEU A 286 -10.99 18.16 -9.63
N GLY A 287 -9.86 17.73 -10.21
CA GLY A 287 -8.72 18.59 -10.55
C GLY A 287 -7.67 18.71 -9.45
N LEU A 288 -7.68 17.84 -8.44
CA LEU A 288 -6.62 17.79 -7.44
C LEU A 288 -5.33 17.21 -8.06
N SER A 289 -4.18 17.72 -7.63
CA SER A 289 -2.89 17.17 -8.09
C SER A 289 -2.65 15.78 -7.49
N HIS A 290 -1.80 14.97 -8.16
CA HIS A 290 -1.41 13.65 -7.66
C HIS A 290 -0.94 13.69 -6.20
N ARG A 291 -0.11 14.67 -5.83
CA ARG A 291 0.41 14.86 -4.47
C ARG A 291 -0.68 15.10 -3.43
N VAL A 292 -1.60 16.03 -3.73
CA VAL A 292 -2.73 16.32 -2.83
C VAL A 292 -3.63 15.09 -2.68
N THR A 293 -3.89 14.38 -3.76
CA THR A 293 -4.65 13.12 -3.75
C THR A 293 -3.97 12.08 -2.86
N THR A 294 -2.67 11.88 -3.03
CA THR A 294 -1.87 10.93 -2.23
C THR A 294 -1.99 11.23 -0.73
N PHE A 295 -1.68 12.46 -0.31
CA PHE A 295 -1.75 12.82 1.11
C PHE A 295 -3.17 12.83 1.66
N ALA A 296 -4.19 13.21 0.86
CA ALA A 296 -5.58 13.14 1.27
C ALA A 296 -6.02 11.68 1.53
N VAL A 297 -5.69 10.75 0.64
CA VAL A 297 -6.03 9.33 0.79
C VAL A 297 -5.34 8.72 2.02
N VAL A 298 -4.08 9.04 2.26
CA VAL A 298 -3.35 8.58 3.47
C VAL A 298 -3.96 9.20 4.74
N ALA A 299 -4.34 10.48 4.71
CA ALA A 299 -5.00 11.13 5.85
C ALA A 299 -6.34 10.48 6.20
N LEU A 300 -7.12 10.03 5.21
CA LEU A 300 -8.35 9.26 5.46
C LEU A 300 -8.05 7.96 6.25
N GLY A 301 -6.99 7.24 5.91
CA GLY A 301 -6.54 6.08 6.69
C GLY A 301 -6.13 6.46 8.13
N GLY A 302 -5.39 7.54 8.28
CA GLY A 302 -5.02 8.09 9.58
C GLY A 302 -6.23 8.44 10.46
N VAL A 303 -7.30 8.99 9.87
CA VAL A 303 -8.56 9.27 10.60
C VAL A 303 -9.16 7.98 11.17
N VAL A 304 -9.20 6.88 10.41
CA VAL A 304 -9.74 5.60 10.91
C VAL A 304 -8.89 5.04 12.05
N VAL A 305 -7.55 5.17 11.97
CA VAL A 305 -6.65 4.79 13.07
C VAL A 305 -6.91 5.64 14.32
N VAL A 306 -7.11 6.96 14.18
CA VAL A 306 -7.47 7.83 15.32
C VAL A 306 -8.80 7.42 15.95
N VAL A 307 -9.82 7.09 15.14
CA VAL A 307 -11.11 6.59 15.64
C VAL A 307 -10.93 5.31 16.45
N LEU A 308 -10.07 4.39 16.00
CA LEU A 308 -9.75 3.18 16.77
C LEU A 308 -9.14 3.54 18.13
N TRP A 309 -8.13 4.41 18.15
CA TRP A 309 -7.47 4.80 19.40
C TRP A 309 -8.44 5.46 20.38
N LEU A 310 -9.34 6.32 19.89
CA LEU A 310 -10.40 6.92 20.73
C LEU A 310 -11.37 5.86 21.29
N SER A 311 -11.75 4.86 20.49
CA SER A 311 -12.57 3.74 20.93
C SER A 311 -11.87 2.90 22.00
N ALA A 312 -10.58 2.60 21.81
CA ALA A 312 -9.76 1.86 22.78
C ALA A 312 -9.58 2.64 24.09
N MET A 313 -9.28 3.94 24.03
CA MET A 313 -9.17 4.81 25.21
C MET A 313 -10.50 4.90 25.98
N GLY A 314 -11.64 4.78 25.30
CA GLY A 314 -12.96 4.66 25.90
C GLY A 314 -13.26 3.32 26.55
N GLY A 315 -12.31 2.38 26.56
CA GLY A 315 -12.49 1.05 27.15
C GLY A 315 -13.39 0.11 26.36
N ALA A 316 -13.56 0.34 25.05
CA ALA A 316 -14.39 -0.49 24.21
C ALA A 316 -13.85 -1.93 24.10
N ALA A 317 -14.74 -2.92 24.18
CA ALA A 317 -14.39 -4.33 23.98
C ALA A 317 -13.87 -4.57 22.54
N ALA A 318 -13.09 -5.64 22.32
CA ALA A 318 -12.47 -6.00 21.04
C ALA A 318 -13.45 -5.97 19.87
N SER A 319 -14.61 -6.63 20.02
CA SER A 319 -15.64 -6.64 18.98
C SER A 319 -16.22 -5.25 18.67
N VAL A 320 -16.35 -4.40 19.68
CA VAL A 320 -16.82 -3.01 19.49
C VAL A 320 -15.77 -2.19 18.76
N GLN A 321 -14.49 -2.33 19.11
CA GLN A 321 -13.40 -1.68 18.39
C GLN A 321 -13.41 -2.07 16.90
N LEU A 322 -13.54 -3.37 16.59
CA LEU A 322 -13.58 -3.86 15.21
C LEU A 322 -14.78 -3.31 14.43
N TRP A 323 -15.99 -3.35 15.01
CA TRP A 323 -17.16 -2.75 14.35
C TRP A 323 -17.03 -1.24 14.17
N THR A 324 -16.45 -0.55 15.15
CA THR A 324 -16.19 0.90 15.05
C THR A 324 -15.29 1.22 13.87
N VAL A 325 -14.19 0.49 13.65
CA VAL A 325 -13.28 0.76 12.53
C VAL A 325 -13.86 0.33 11.19
N ILE A 326 -14.65 -0.76 11.13
CA ILE A 326 -15.36 -1.15 9.91
C ILE A 326 -16.35 -0.05 9.51
N ALA A 327 -17.15 0.43 10.45
CA ALA A 327 -18.10 1.51 10.22
C ALA A 327 -17.37 2.82 9.84
N ALA A 328 -16.33 3.20 10.58
CA ALA A 328 -15.52 4.38 10.29
C ALA A 328 -14.87 4.30 8.91
N GLY A 329 -14.27 3.18 8.53
CA GLY A 329 -13.69 2.95 7.21
C GLY A 329 -14.72 3.10 6.09
N ALA A 330 -15.89 2.48 6.26
CA ALA A 330 -16.99 2.61 5.31
C ALA A 330 -17.46 4.08 5.20
N VAL A 331 -17.73 4.74 6.32
CA VAL A 331 -18.20 6.14 6.34
C VAL A 331 -17.17 7.09 5.73
N VAL A 332 -15.89 6.96 6.12
CA VAL A 332 -14.82 7.83 5.63
C VAL A 332 -14.59 7.65 4.14
N VAL A 333 -14.48 6.40 3.67
CA VAL A 333 -14.15 6.11 2.26
C VAL A 333 -15.36 6.31 1.35
N TRP A 334 -16.51 5.76 1.72
CA TRP A 334 -17.72 5.86 0.92
C TRP A 334 -18.30 7.29 0.98
N GLY A 335 -18.26 7.92 2.15
CA GLY A 335 -18.66 9.32 2.31
C GLY A 335 -17.81 10.26 1.47
N ALA A 336 -16.48 10.10 1.49
CA ALA A 336 -15.58 10.84 0.62
C ALA A 336 -15.92 10.61 -0.86
N TYR A 337 -16.13 9.36 -1.27
CA TYR A 337 -16.50 9.04 -2.66
C TYR A 337 -17.81 9.69 -3.07
N PHE A 338 -18.88 9.54 -2.26
CA PHE A 338 -20.19 10.12 -2.58
C PHE A 338 -20.14 11.63 -2.62
N MET A 339 -19.41 12.27 -1.68
CA MET A 339 -19.20 13.71 -1.69
C MET A 339 -18.50 14.17 -2.97
N MET A 340 -17.41 13.50 -3.38
CA MET A 340 -16.68 13.83 -4.62
C MET A 340 -17.57 13.62 -5.84
N SER A 341 -18.29 12.50 -5.91
CA SER A 341 -19.22 12.20 -7.00
C SER A 341 -20.35 13.25 -7.09
N TYR A 342 -20.89 13.67 -5.96
CA TYR A 342 -21.86 14.77 -5.90
C TYR A 342 -21.25 16.05 -6.49
N MET A 343 -20.05 16.43 -6.03
CA MET A 343 -19.35 17.64 -6.52
C MET A 343 -19.00 17.59 -8.02
N LEU A 344 -18.84 16.40 -8.60
CA LEU A 344 -18.59 16.24 -10.03
C LEU A 344 -19.86 16.41 -10.87
N ASN A 345 -21.02 15.99 -10.33
CA ASN A 345 -22.29 15.94 -11.05
C ASN A 345 -23.16 17.18 -10.85
N HIS A 346 -22.84 18.03 -9.86
CA HIS A 346 -23.63 19.21 -9.54
C HIS A 346 -22.79 20.49 -9.70
N ASN A 347 -23.43 21.54 -10.24
CA ASN A 347 -22.82 22.85 -10.47
C ASN A 347 -23.34 23.92 -9.50
N ASP A 348 -23.70 23.55 -8.31
CA ASP A 348 -24.17 24.48 -7.28
C ASP A 348 -23.10 25.55 -7.00
N ARG A 349 -23.53 26.76 -6.62
CA ARG A 349 -22.61 27.90 -6.35
C ARG A 349 -21.52 27.55 -5.33
N TRP A 350 -21.87 26.84 -4.26
CA TRP A 350 -20.92 26.41 -3.23
C TRP A 350 -19.94 25.35 -3.75
N VAL A 351 -20.41 24.41 -4.60
CA VAL A 351 -19.59 23.38 -5.24
C VAL A 351 -18.56 24.04 -6.16
N MET A 352 -19.01 24.97 -7.00
CA MET A 352 -18.12 25.71 -7.91
C MET A 352 -17.08 26.55 -7.15
N ALA A 353 -17.50 27.21 -6.05
CA ALA A 353 -16.60 27.96 -5.20
C ALA A 353 -15.53 27.08 -4.53
N LEU A 354 -15.93 25.90 -4.01
CA LEU A 354 -15.02 24.94 -3.40
C LEU A 354 -14.07 24.33 -4.42
N ARG A 355 -14.57 23.90 -5.57
CA ARG A 355 -13.78 23.39 -6.69
C ARG A 355 -12.77 24.44 -7.21
N GLY A 356 -13.21 25.69 -7.33
CA GLY A 356 -12.33 26.81 -7.71
C GLY A 356 -11.24 27.11 -6.67
N ARG A 357 -11.49 26.90 -5.37
CA ARG A 357 -10.46 26.97 -4.32
C ARG A 357 -9.47 25.80 -4.40
N MET A 358 -9.95 24.57 -4.59
CA MET A 358 -9.12 23.38 -4.73
C MET A 358 -8.19 23.49 -5.94
N LEU A 359 -8.69 23.92 -7.09
CA LEU A 359 -7.89 24.13 -8.31
C LEU A 359 -6.83 25.23 -8.11
N ARG A 360 -7.18 26.35 -7.45
CA ARG A 360 -6.22 27.41 -7.15
C ARG A 360 -5.12 26.95 -6.20
N TYR A 361 -5.45 26.16 -5.18
CA TYR A 361 -4.48 25.59 -4.25
C TYR A 361 -3.55 24.59 -4.96
N GLY A 362 -4.08 23.72 -5.80
CA GLY A 362 -3.30 22.76 -6.58
C GLY A 362 -2.32 23.42 -7.57
N ASN A 363 -2.71 24.54 -8.17
CA ASN A 363 -1.84 25.29 -9.14
C ASN A 363 -0.83 26.21 -8.45
N LYS A 364 -1.14 26.76 -7.28
CA LYS A 364 -0.28 27.75 -6.59
C LYS A 364 0.95 27.12 -5.90
N HIS A 365 0.95 25.80 -5.69
CA HIS A 365 2.01 25.07 -4.98
C HIS A 365 3.03 24.39 -5.92
N ARG A 366 3.24 24.92 -7.14
CA ARG A 366 4.52 24.80 -7.83
C ARG A 366 5.51 25.81 -7.17
N GLY A 367 5.69 25.69 -5.84
CA GLY A 367 6.49 26.64 -5.08
C GLY A 367 7.98 26.32 -5.15
N ALA A 368 8.82 27.27 -4.77
CA ALA A 368 10.28 27.19 -4.73
C ALA A 368 10.84 25.90 -4.09
N VAL A 369 10.12 25.31 -3.14
CA VAL A 369 10.49 24.03 -2.50
C VAL A 369 10.41 22.86 -3.49
N VAL A 370 9.37 22.81 -4.33
CA VAL A 370 9.20 21.76 -5.33
C VAL A 370 10.26 21.87 -6.43
N GLU A 371 10.53 23.09 -6.91
CA GLU A 371 11.58 23.33 -7.90
C GLU A 371 12.97 23.00 -7.35
N ARG A 372 13.22 23.29 -6.06
CA ARG A 372 14.47 22.93 -5.41
C ARG A 372 14.61 21.41 -5.27
N LEU A 373 13.54 20.70 -4.88
CA LEU A 373 13.53 19.24 -4.82
C LEU A 373 13.77 18.62 -6.21
N GLN A 374 13.11 19.14 -7.25
CA GLN A 374 13.31 18.67 -8.62
C GLN A 374 14.76 18.80 -9.05
N ARG A 375 15.38 19.97 -8.83
CA ARG A 375 16.81 20.16 -9.12
C ARG A 375 17.68 19.14 -8.38
N VAL A 376 17.48 18.96 -7.08
CA VAL A 376 18.25 17.99 -6.29
C VAL A 376 18.10 16.56 -6.81
N LEU A 377 16.89 16.17 -7.21
CA LEU A 377 16.61 14.81 -7.70
C LEU A 377 17.11 14.58 -9.14
N ASP A 378 17.16 15.63 -9.96
CA ASP A 378 17.53 15.52 -11.36
C ASP A 378 19.02 15.86 -11.64
N ASP A 379 19.70 16.66 -10.77
CA ASP A 379 21.08 17.10 -10.97
C ASP A 379 22.15 16.24 -10.28
N LYS A 380 21.80 15.49 -9.24
CA LYS A 380 22.77 14.76 -8.40
C LYS A 380 23.01 13.31 -8.80
N VAL A 381 22.64 12.91 -10.01
CA VAL A 381 22.81 11.50 -10.42
C VAL A 381 23.48 11.38 -11.80
#